data_03463e6ca74b5bee969f85717881a8cf
#
_entry.id   03463e6ca74b5bee969f85717881a8cf
#
_cell.length_a   1.000
_cell.length_b   1.000
_cell.length_c   1.000
_cell.angle_alpha   90.00
_cell.angle_beta   90.00
_cell.angle_gamma   90.00
#
_symmetry.space_group_name_H-M   'P 1'
#
loop_
_entity.id
_entity.type
_entity.pdbx_description
1 polymer ?
#
loop_
_entity_poly.entity_id
_entity_poly.type
_entity_poly.pdbx_seq_one_letter_code
_entity_poly.pdbx_strand_id
1 'polypeptide(L)'
;FILCAAGMGILLAAYEFRWPVWTAVSGFMLFELFLNAGPHLMTFIIPPQIYSVAERGAGAGLAAAFGKLGAVAGVVVIPILLKWGGASLVLWVTIGVLLAGALVTAVVGREVLPDKGRSVRPEIRRD
;
A
#
# COMPACT_ATOMS: atom_id res chain seq x y z
N PHE A 1 -2.62 -4.97 1.69
CA PHE A 1 -1.29 -5.11 2.32
C PHE A 1 -0.99 -6.54 2.75
N ILE A 2 -1.88 -7.23 3.48
CA ILE A 2 -1.65 -8.62 3.95
C ILE A 2 -1.40 -9.58 2.78
N LEU A 3 -2.21 -9.52 1.73
CA LEU A 3 -2.02 -10.34 0.52
C LEU A 3 -0.73 -9.97 -0.24
N CYS A 4 -0.34 -8.70 -0.24
CA CYS A 4 0.97 -8.28 -0.77
C CYS A 4 2.11 -8.89 0.04
N ALA A 5 2.01 -8.86 1.37
CA ALA A 5 3.00 -9.47 2.25
C ALA A 5 3.08 -11.00 2.06
N ALA A 6 1.95 -11.67 1.82
CA ALA A 6 1.92 -13.11 1.51
C ALA A 6 2.64 -13.42 0.18
N GLY A 7 2.40 -12.65 -0.89
CA GLY A 7 3.10 -12.79 -2.15
C GLY A 7 4.62 -12.60 -2.00
N MET A 8 5.03 -11.60 -1.22
CA MET A 8 6.45 -11.36 -0.92
C MET A 8 7.04 -12.45 -0.03
N GLY A 9 6.25 -13.05 0.86
CA GLY A 9 6.64 -14.21 1.68
C GLY A 9 6.91 -15.46 0.83
N ILE A 10 6.11 -15.70 -0.21
CA ILE A 10 6.35 -16.80 -1.17
C ILE A 10 7.67 -16.57 -1.91
N LEU A 11 7.93 -15.32 -2.35
CA LEU A 11 9.19 -14.95 -3.00
C LEU A 11 10.39 -15.17 -2.07
N LEU A 12 10.27 -14.76 -0.81
CA LEU A 12 11.31 -14.98 0.20
C LEU A 12 11.57 -16.48 0.43
N ALA A 13 10.51 -17.27 0.61
CA ALA A 13 10.64 -18.72 0.78
C ALA A 13 11.30 -19.38 -0.44
N ALA A 14 10.90 -18.98 -1.65
CA ALA A 14 11.52 -19.48 -2.88
C ALA A 14 13.03 -19.15 -2.94
N TYR A 15 13.41 -17.97 -2.47
CA TYR A 15 14.81 -17.55 -2.42
C TYR A 15 15.62 -18.33 -1.37
N GLU A 16 15.12 -18.43 -0.12
CA GLU A 16 15.81 -19.09 1.00
C GLU A 16 15.95 -20.61 0.78
N PHE A 17 14.86 -21.26 0.32
CA PHE A 17 14.84 -22.71 0.10
C PHE A 17 15.31 -23.12 -1.29
N ARG A 18 15.79 -22.18 -2.11
CA ARG A 18 16.24 -22.41 -3.49
C ARG A 18 15.21 -23.17 -4.35
N TRP A 19 13.94 -22.81 -4.21
CA TRP A 19 12.88 -23.39 -5.01
C TRP A 19 13.00 -22.97 -6.48
N PRO A 20 12.31 -23.67 -7.41
CA PRO A 20 12.32 -23.31 -8.82
C PRO A 20 11.95 -21.84 -9.04
N VAL A 21 12.58 -21.23 -10.04
CA VAL A 21 12.36 -19.80 -10.40
C VAL A 21 10.88 -19.47 -10.61
N TRP A 22 10.10 -20.40 -11.11
CA TRP A 22 8.65 -20.21 -11.29
C TRP A 22 7.90 -19.88 -10.00
N THR A 23 8.33 -20.44 -8.87
CA THR A 23 7.74 -20.11 -7.55
C THR A 23 8.06 -18.69 -7.15
N ALA A 24 9.30 -18.23 -7.39
CA ALA A 24 9.69 -16.84 -7.13
C ALA A 24 8.90 -15.87 -8.02
N VAL A 25 8.76 -16.20 -9.32
CA VAL A 25 7.98 -15.39 -10.27
C VAL A 25 6.51 -15.33 -9.85
N SER A 26 5.90 -16.46 -9.45
CA SER A 26 4.50 -16.46 -9.00
C SER A 26 4.29 -15.64 -7.73
N GLY A 27 5.19 -15.70 -6.77
CA GLY A 27 5.16 -14.87 -5.56
C GLY A 27 5.24 -13.38 -5.89
N PHE A 28 6.14 -13.00 -6.79
CA PHE A 28 6.27 -11.62 -7.26
C PHE A 28 5.02 -11.15 -8.03
N MET A 29 4.47 -11.99 -8.91
CA MET A 29 3.25 -11.67 -9.64
C MET A 29 2.04 -11.48 -8.72
N LEU A 30 1.91 -12.31 -7.69
CA LEU A 30 0.86 -12.14 -6.69
C LEU A 30 1.05 -10.83 -5.91
N PHE A 31 2.27 -10.52 -5.51
CA PHE A 31 2.60 -9.24 -4.86
C PHE A 31 2.19 -8.05 -5.73
N GLU A 32 2.60 -8.01 -6.98
CA GLU A 32 2.28 -6.93 -7.93
C GLU A 32 0.77 -6.81 -8.17
N LEU A 33 0.07 -7.94 -8.35
CA LEU A 33 -1.37 -7.96 -8.55
C LEU A 33 -2.10 -7.32 -7.38
N PHE A 34 -1.81 -7.75 -6.15
CA PHE A 34 -2.48 -7.23 -4.96
C PHE A 34 -2.04 -5.82 -4.60
N LEU A 35 -0.80 -5.44 -4.89
CA LEU A 35 -0.32 -4.08 -4.71
C LEU A 35 -1.11 -3.09 -5.60
N ASN A 36 -1.28 -3.44 -6.87
CA ASN A 36 -1.99 -2.61 -7.83
C ASN A 36 -3.52 -2.63 -7.61
N ALA A 37 -4.10 -3.79 -7.33
CA ALA A 37 -5.55 -3.92 -7.09
C ALA A 37 -6.01 -3.31 -5.74
N GLY A 38 -5.11 -3.16 -4.78
CA GLY A 38 -5.43 -2.66 -3.44
C GLY A 38 -4.80 -1.31 -3.12
N PRO A 39 -3.64 -1.27 -2.46
CA PRO A 39 -3.04 -0.04 -1.95
C PRO A 39 -2.84 1.04 -3.02
N HIS A 40 -2.36 0.66 -4.19
CA HIS A 40 -2.11 1.59 -5.29
C HIS A 40 -3.40 2.24 -5.80
N LEU A 41 -4.45 1.45 -6.01
CA LEU A 41 -5.75 1.95 -6.47
C LEU A 41 -6.38 2.90 -5.46
N MET A 42 -6.25 2.62 -4.16
CA MET A 42 -6.81 3.45 -3.09
C MET A 42 -6.19 4.85 -3.04
N THR A 43 -4.94 5.03 -3.47
CA THR A 43 -4.31 6.36 -3.52
C THR A 43 -5.00 7.31 -4.49
N PHE A 44 -5.74 6.79 -5.47
CA PHE A 44 -6.52 7.59 -6.42
C PHE A 44 -7.99 7.74 -6.02
N ILE A 45 -8.54 6.76 -5.29
CA ILE A 45 -9.97 6.75 -4.93
C ILE A 45 -10.25 7.57 -3.67
N ILE A 46 -9.37 7.49 -2.66
CA ILE A 46 -9.61 8.11 -1.35
C ILE A 46 -9.57 9.65 -1.39
N PRO A 47 -8.58 10.32 -2.01
CA PRO A 47 -8.51 11.77 -1.98
C PRO A 47 -9.76 12.50 -2.52
N PRO A 48 -10.36 12.08 -3.64
CA PRO A 48 -11.59 12.71 -4.13
C PRO A 48 -12.80 12.59 -3.20
N GLN A 49 -12.79 11.62 -2.28
CA GLN A 49 -13.90 11.40 -1.35
C GLN A 49 -13.77 12.19 -0.05
N ILE A 50 -12.54 12.51 0.35
CA ILE A 50 -12.24 13.18 1.62
C ILE A 50 -12.20 14.71 1.44
N TYR A 51 -11.61 15.17 0.32
CA TYR A 51 -11.40 16.61 0.10
C TYR A 51 -12.61 17.27 -0.60
N SER A 52 -12.89 18.51 -0.23
CA SER A 52 -13.86 19.36 -0.94
C SER A 52 -13.44 19.57 -2.39
N VAL A 53 -14.37 19.91 -3.28
CA VAL A 53 -14.09 20.09 -4.72
C VAL A 53 -12.95 21.08 -4.97
N ALA A 54 -12.87 22.15 -4.16
CA ALA A 54 -11.83 23.17 -4.27
C ALA A 54 -10.43 22.68 -3.83
N GLU A 55 -10.36 21.71 -2.91
CA GLU A 55 -9.11 21.26 -2.28
C GLU A 55 -8.60 19.91 -2.82
N ARG A 56 -9.41 19.22 -3.64
CA ARG A 56 -9.07 17.90 -4.18
C ARG A 56 -7.73 17.85 -4.90
N GLY A 57 -7.44 18.89 -5.70
CA GLY A 57 -6.19 18.96 -6.45
C GLY A 57 -4.98 19.11 -5.55
N ALA A 58 -5.06 20.01 -4.56
CA ALA A 58 -3.97 20.23 -3.62
C ALA A 58 -3.73 19.00 -2.71
N GLY A 59 -4.81 18.41 -2.17
CA GLY A 59 -4.72 17.22 -1.31
C GLY A 59 -4.17 16.00 -2.05
N ALA A 60 -4.66 15.72 -3.25
CA ALA A 60 -4.14 14.63 -4.08
C ALA A 60 -2.68 14.87 -4.52
N GLY A 61 -2.32 16.12 -4.85
CA GLY A 61 -0.96 16.50 -5.19
C GLY A 61 0.00 16.31 -4.03
N LEU A 62 -0.39 16.71 -2.82
CA LEU A 62 0.41 16.53 -1.61
C LEU A 62 0.63 15.04 -1.30
N ALA A 63 -0.43 14.24 -1.35
CA ALA A 63 -0.34 12.78 -1.15
C ALA A 63 0.60 12.12 -2.17
N ALA A 64 0.49 12.51 -3.45
CA ALA A 64 1.36 12.01 -4.51
C ALA A 64 2.83 12.45 -4.29
N ALA A 65 3.08 13.66 -3.79
CA ALA A 65 4.43 14.15 -3.48
C ALA A 65 5.08 13.31 -2.38
N PHE A 66 4.37 13.01 -1.29
CA PHE A 66 4.87 12.12 -0.23
C PHE A 66 5.13 10.69 -0.75
N GLY A 67 4.25 10.16 -1.61
CA GLY A 67 4.48 8.87 -2.27
C GLY A 67 5.76 8.84 -3.10
N LYS A 68 6.03 9.91 -3.85
CA LYS A 68 7.26 10.04 -4.65
C LYS A 68 8.51 10.16 -3.78
N LEU A 69 8.45 10.87 -2.65
CA LEU A 69 9.55 10.93 -1.68
C LEU A 69 9.87 9.53 -1.12
N GLY A 70 8.84 8.74 -0.80
CA GLY A 70 9.03 7.35 -0.40
C GLY A 70 9.68 6.49 -1.49
N ALA A 71 9.29 6.66 -2.75
CA ALA A 71 9.89 5.95 -3.88
C ALA A 71 11.37 6.32 -4.06
N VAL A 72 11.73 7.60 -3.98
CA VAL A 72 13.12 8.06 -4.04
C VAL A 72 13.93 7.47 -2.89
N ALA A 73 13.41 7.49 -1.66
CA ALA A 73 14.06 6.86 -0.52
C ALA A 73 14.29 5.35 -0.75
N GLY A 74 13.30 4.64 -1.30
CA GLY A 74 13.43 3.23 -1.65
C GLY A 74 14.55 2.94 -2.65
N VAL A 75 14.65 3.75 -3.72
CA VAL A 75 15.72 3.61 -4.72
C VAL A 75 17.12 3.76 -4.11
N VAL A 76 17.27 4.61 -3.10
CA VAL A 76 18.55 4.80 -2.42
C VAL A 76 18.82 3.71 -1.39
N VAL A 77 17.81 3.33 -0.61
CA VAL A 77 17.95 2.39 0.51
C VAL A 77 18.12 0.94 0.03
N ILE A 78 17.41 0.51 -1.02
CA ILE A 78 17.46 -0.88 -1.51
C ILE A 78 18.87 -1.33 -1.90
N PRO A 79 19.68 -0.57 -2.67
CA PRO A 79 21.05 -0.97 -2.98
C PRO A 79 21.96 -1.08 -1.75
N ILE A 80 21.71 -0.27 -0.72
CA ILE A 80 22.46 -0.30 0.54
C ILE A 80 22.13 -1.61 1.28
N LEU A 81 20.84 -1.93 1.41
CA LEU A 81 20.39 -3.18 2.05
C LEU A 81 20.90 -4.41 1.31
N LEU A 82 20.92 -4.38 -0.03
CA LEU A 82 21.48 -5.45 -0.85
C LEU A 82 22.98 -5.70 -0.56
N LYS A 83 23.75 -4.63 -0.34
CA LYS A 83 25.18 -4.75 0.00
C LYS A 83 25.41 -5.33 1.39
N TRP A 84 24.53 -5.05 2.36
CA TRP A 84 24.70 -5.44 3.75
C TRP A 84 24.17 -6.85 4.07
N GLY A 85 23.06 -7.24 3.49
CA GLY A 85 22.41 -8.52 3.81
C GLY A 85 21.84 -9.28 2.61
N GLY A 86 22.19 -8.85 1.40
CA GLY A 86 21.71 -9.51 0.19
C GLY A 86 20.20 -9.34 -0.05
N ALA A 87 19.67 -10.14 -0.97
CA ALA A 87 18.26 -10.09 -1.34
C ALA A 87 17.33 -10.49 -0.18
N SER A 88 17.75 -11.40 0.68
CA SER A 88 16.98 -11.85 1.84
C SER A 88 16.63 -10.67 2.76
N LEU A 89 17.61 -9.82 3.10
CA LEU A 89 17.38 -8.65 3.94
C LEU A 89 16.37 -7.68 3.32
N VAL A 90 16.48 -7.43 2.01
CA VAL A 90 15.54 -6.55 1.28
C VAL A 90 14.11 -7.11 1.37
N LEU A 91 13.94 -8.41 1.15
CA LEU A 91 12.63 -9.06 1.20
C LEU A 91 12.02 -9.00 2.62
N TRP A 92 12.80 -9.24 3.67
CA TRP A 92 12.36 -9.12 5.05
C TRP A 92 11.93 -7.69 5.40
N VAL A 93 12.72 -6.69 5.01
CA VAL A 93 12.39 -5.27 5.23
C VAL A 93 11.11 -4.90 4.48
N THR A 94 10.96 -5.37 3.24
CA THR A 94 9.74 -5.11 2.44
C THR A 94 8.50 -5.70 3.10
N ILE A 95 8.56 -6.95 3.58
CA ILE A 95 7.46 -7.58 4.33
C ILE A 95 7.14 -6.76 5.58
N GLY A 96 8.14 -6.34 6.34
CA GLY A 96 7.96 -5.50 7.53
C GLY A 96 7.25 -4.18 7.22
N VAL A 97 7.64 -3.50 6.16
CA VAL A 97 6.98 -2.25 5.71
C VAL A 97 5.53 -2.50 5.28
N LEU A 98 5.26 -3.60 4.57
CA LEU A 98 3.89 -3.96 4.16
C LEU A 98 2.99 -4.24 5.36
N LEU A 99 3.50 -4.94 6.38
CA LEU A 99 2.77 -5.22 7.61
C LEU A 99 2.54 -3.94 8.44
N ALA A 100 3.54 -3.07 8.51
CA ALA A 100 3.38 -1.75 9.14
C ALA A 100 2.32 -0.91 8.41
N GLY A 101 2.33 -0.90 7.08
CA GLY A 101 1.29 -0.26 6.26
C GLY A 101 -0.10 -0.85 6.50
N ALA A 102 -0.20 -2.18 6.64
CA ALA A 102 -1.46 -2.84 6.99
C ALA A 102 -1.99 -2.39 8.36
N LEU A 103 -1.10 -2.31 9.36
CA LEU A 103 -1.44 -1.86 10.71
C LEU A 103 -1.93 -0.41 10.71
N VAL A 104 -1.18 0.49 10.09
CA VAL A 104 -1.57 1.92 9.98
C VAL A 104 -2.91 2.05 9.28
N THR A 105 -3.13 1.33 8.18
CA THR A 105 -4.41 1.36 7.46
C THR A 105 -5.55 0.79 8.30
N ALA A 106 -5.32 -0.24 9.10
CA ALA A 106 -6.34 -0.81 9.98
C ALA A 106 -6.72 0.14 11.12
N VAL A 107 -5.77 0.91 11.64
CA VAL A 107 -6.02 1.88 12.72
C VAL A 107 -6.70 3.13 12.18
N VAL A 108 -6.09 3.78 11.18
CA VAL A 108 -6.57 5.05 10.62
C VAL A 108 -7.84 4.86 9.78
N GLY A 109 -7.95 3.75 9.05
CA GLY A 109 -9.09 3.47 8.18
C GLY A 109 -10.41 3.32 8.93
N ARG A 110 -10.38 2.94 10.21
CA ARG A 110 -11.59 2.88 11.07
C ARG A 110 -12.14 4.27 11.41
N GLU A 111 -11.28 5.28 11.47
CA GLU A 111 -11.67 6.64 11.82
C GLU A 111 -12.14 7.45 10.61
N VAL A 112 -11.66 7.11 9.42
CA VAL A 112 -11.90 7.86 8.17
C VAL A 112 -13.14 7.35 7.42
N LEU A 113 -13.56 6.09 7.62
CA LEU A 113 -14.77 5.58 6.99
C LEU A 113 -16.00 6.14 7.70
N PRO A 114 -16.88 6.89 7.00
CA PRO A 114 -18.13 7.37 7.59
C PRO A 114 -18.93 6.16 8.09
N ASP A 115 -19.41 6.26 9.33
CA ASP A 115 -20.36 5.30 9.88
C ASP A 115 -21.56 5.18 8.92
N LYS A 116 -21.75 4.00 8.36
CA LYS A 116 -22.88 3.68 7.46
C LYS A 116 -24.26 3.93 8.10
N GLY A 117 -24.32 4.27 9.38
CA GLY A 117 -25.55 4.58 10.13
C GLY A 117 -26.03 6.03 10.01
N ARG A 118 -25.20 6.97 9.54
CA ARG A 118 -25.65 8.33 9.22
C ARG A 118 -26.16 8.38 7.79
N SER A 119 -27.28 7.70 7.56
CA SER A 119 -28.12 7.93 6.40
C SER A 119 -28.37 9.44 6.27
N VAL A 120 -28.01 9.97 5.11
CA VAL A 120 -28.46 11.26 4.59
C VAL A 120 -29.96 11.34 4.87
N ARG A 121 -30.38 12.06 5.91
CA ARG A 121 -31.77 12.51 6.01
C ARG A 121 -31.95 13.49 4.84
N PRO A 122 -32.81 13.19 3.88
CA PRO A 122 -33.21 14.20 2.94
C PRO A 122 -33.90 15.28 3.77
N GLU A 123 -33.28 16.45 3.86
CA GLU A 123 -33.93 17.64 4.38
C GLU A 123 -35.07 17.97 3.40
N ILE A 124 -36.27 17.47 3.73
CA ILE A 124 -37.50 17.84 3.03
C ILE A 124 -37.69 19.31 3.35
N ARG A 125 -37.25 20.14 2.42
CA ARG A 125 -37.60 21.56 2.38
C ARG A 125 -39.14 21.64 2.34
N ARG A 126 -39.74 21.98 3.45
CA ARG A 126 -41.15 22.42 3.49
C ARG A 126 -41.13 23.90 3.10
N ASP A 127 -41.52 24.18 1.87
CA ASP A 127 -42.00 25.49 1.42
C ASP A 127 -43.44 25.69 1.89
#